data_4f875e60376db40f4ec3b0501d31ecca
#
_entry.id   4f875e60376db40f4ec3b0501d31ecca
#
_cell.length_a   1.000
_cell.length_b   1.000
_cell.length_c   1.000
_cell.angle_alpha   90.00
_cell.angle_beta   90.00
_cell.angle_gamma   90.00
#
_symmetry.space_group_name_H-M   'P 1'
#
loop_
_entity.id
_entity.type
_entity.pdbx_description
1 polymer ?
#
loop_
_entity_poly.entity_id
_entity_poly.type
_entity_poly.pdbx_seq_one_letter_code
_entity_poly.pdbx_strand_id
1 'polypeptide(L)'
;MRAYIRPLIIFLCALIPLASWCHTVSLPHDTATEKATDTPSDIAAMTSLLKDFAAGKDARIGIAVIINGRDTVSVNGHRDFPMLSVYKFPQAIAVADYCVRHGISSADTVAVGHEEILADTWSPMRDRYGIRDLRLPLSELLAYSLQQSDNNACDILFRLIGGPQAADSLMNTLGFDDIVMASTEEEMHGDTYLCYQNRSTPLAMARLFDRLYRQGMRSESAMLETIATMMIQCATGLNRLPAPMAGTNAMIGHKTGTGDRNSQGRIIGINDAGYVFLPDGRNGYSIAVFIADSAYDMAATDQLIAEISTIVFNILNRRDSL
;
A
#
# COMPACT_ATOMS: atom_id res chain seq x y z
N MET A 1 5.70 35.40 -27.10
CA MET A 1 6.43 34.77 -26.01
C MET A 1 5.80 35.21 -24.68
N ARG A 2 4.95 34.38 -24.08
CA ARG A 2 4.41 34.60 -22.73
C ARG A 2 4.94 33.46 -21.85
N ALA A 3 5.82 33.80 -20.91
CA ALA A 3 6.35 32.88 -19.93
C ALA A 3 5.24 32.49 -18.94
N TYR A 4 4.89 31.22 -18.87
CA TYR A 4 4.03 30.69 -17.82
C TYR A 4 4.88 30.42 -16.57
N ILE A 5 4.67 31.28 -15.56
CA ILE A 5 5.23 31.04 -14.21
C ILE A 5 4.33 30.01 -13.53
N ARG A 6 4.85 28.81 -13.29
CA ARG A 6 4.22 27.79 -12.46
C ARG A 6 4.31 28.23 -10.99
N PRO A 7 3.24 28.17 -10.19
CA PRO A 7 3.34 28.41 -8.77
C PRO A 7 4.09 27.24 -8.10
N LEU A 8 5.20 27.56 -7.47
CA LEU A 8 5.97 26.67 -6.62
C LEU A 8 5.16 26.46 -5.32
N ILE A 9 4.46 25.32 -5.19
CA ILE A 9 3.85 24.93 -3.92
C ILE A 9 4.98 24.37 -3.05
N ILE A 10 5.49 25.21 -2.15
CA ILE A 10 6.45 24.81 -1.13
C ILE A 10 5.67 24.02 -0.06
N PHE A 11 5.71 22.69 -0.13
CA PHE A 11 5.35 21.87 1.01
C PHE A 11 6.47 21.98 2.04
N LEU A 12 6.14 22.62 3.16
CA LEU A 12 7.01 22.68 4.32
C LEU A 12 7.03 21.29 4.97
N CYS A 13 7.89 20.38 4.47
CA CYS A 13 8.17 19.12 5.15
C CYS A 13 8.96 19.45 6.42
N ALA A 14 8.28 19.36 7.57
CA ALA A 14 8.96 19.40 8.85
C ALA A 14 10.00 18.25 8.88
N LEU A 15 11.27 18.61 9.02
CA LEU A 15 12.38 17.70 9.24
C LEU A 15 12.18 17.01 10.61
N ILE A 16 11.49 15.90 10.63
CA ILE A 16 11.39 15.03 11.82
C ILE A 16 12.64 14.12 11.78
N PRO A 17 13.52 14.18 12.78
CA PRO A 17 14.68 13.32 12.80
C PRO A 17 14.26 11.86 12.97
N LEU A 18 14.66 10.98 12.05
CA LEU A 18 14.43 9.53 12.07
C LEU A 18 14.96 8.82 13.33
N ALA A 19 15.78 9.49 14.13
CA ALA A 19 16.36 8.93 15.36
C ALA A 19 15.37 8.77 16.53
N SER A 20 14.11 9.25 16.41
CA SER A 20 13.12 9.22 17.51
C SER A 20 11.95 8.24 17.28
N TRP A 21 11.99 7.39 16.24
CA TRP A 21 10.85 6.59 15.81
C TRP A 21 10.90 5.11 16.22
N CYS A 22 11.80 4.74 17.11
CA CYS A 22 11.76 3.41 17.74
C CYS A 22 10.74 3.37 18.90
N HIS A 23 9.50 3.78 18.64
CA HIS A 23 8.41 3.34 19.49
C HIS A 23 8.01 1.95 18.98
N THR A 24 8.26 0.94 19.81
CA THR A 24 7.74 -0.41 19.60
C THR A 24 6.21 -0.33 19.61
N VAL A 25 5.61 -0.20 18.42
CA VAL A 25 4.18 -0.41 18.26
C VAL A 25 3.95 -1.91 18.45
N SER A 26 3.42 -2.29 19.61
CA SER A 26 3.00 -3.68 19.83
C SER A 26 1.77 -3.93 18.97
N LEU A 27 1.93 -4.75 17.93
CA LEU A 27 0.81 -5.23 17.14
C LEU A 27 -0.07 -6.14 18.00
N PRO A 28 -1.39 -6.09 17.88
CA PRO A 28 -2.28 -7.00 18.55
C PRO A 28 -1.89 -8.45 18.24
N HIS A 29 -1.76 -9.28 19.27
CA HIS A 29 -1.55 -10.70 19.09
C HIS A 29 -2.84 -11.37 18.61
N ASP A 30 -2.71 -12.29 17.67
CA ASP A 30 -3.79 -13.16 17.18
C ASP A 30 -4.24 -14.10 18.30
N THR A 31 -5.13 -13.64 19.17
CA THR A 31 -5.87 -14.54 20.06
C THR A 31 -7.18 -14.87 19.36
N ALA A 32 -7.17 -16.00 18.66
CA ALA A 32 -8.37 -16.59 18.08
C ALA A 32 -9.37 -16.95 19.19
N THR A 33 -10.18 -15.98 19.61
CA THR A 33 -11.39 -16.23 20.39
C THR A 33 -12.59 -15.83 19.56
N GLU A 34 -13.33 -16.85 19.13
CA GLU A 34 -14.61 -16.69 18.46
C GLU A 34 -15.52 -15.70 19.19
N LYS A 35 -15.83 -14.57 18.55
CA LYS A 35 -17.10 -13.87 18.78
C LYS A 35 -17.48 -12.92 17.64
N ALA A 36 -18.81 -12.88 17.43
CA ALA A 36 -19.57 -12.05 16.50
C ALA A 36 -19.32 -12.35 15.00
N THR A 37 -20.06 -13.30 14.49
CA THR A 37 -20.33 -13.44 13.05
C THR A 37 -21.03 -12.18 12.56
N ASP A 38 -20.51 -11.58 11.51
CA ASP A 38 -21.20 -10.52 10.80
C ASP A 38 -22.59 -10.99 10.41
N THR A 39 -23.63 -10.18 10.67
CA THR A 39 -24.95 -10.60 10.25
C THR A 39 -25.02 -10.58 8.74
N PRO A 40 -25.65 -11.58 8.09
CA PRO A 40 -25.82 -11.56 6.63
C PRO A 40 -26.44 -10.25 6.11
N SER A 41 -27.23 -9.55 6.94
CA SER A 41 -27.83 -8.27 6.59
C SER A 41 -26.81 -7.14 6.46
N ASP A 42 -25.74 -7.12 7.28
CA ASP A 42 -24.73 -6.06 7.23
C ASP A 42 -23.80 -6.23 6.03
N ILE A 43 -23.46 -7.48 5.71
CA ILE A 43 -22.67 -7.81 4.50
C ILE A 43 -23.44 -7.41 3.24
N ALA A 44 -24.76 -7.73 3.20
CA ALA A 44 -25.61 -7.36 2.07
C ALA A 44 -25.78 -5.83 1.96
N ALA A 45 -25.98 -5.14 3.08
CA ALA A 45 -26.10 -3.68 3.13
C ALA A 45 -24.81 -3.00 2.67
N MET A 46 -23.63 -3.44 3.18
CA MET A 46 -22.32 -2.95 2.76
C MET A 46 -22.10 -3.16 1.26
N THR A 47 -22.44 -4.35 0.76
CA THR A 47 -22.29 -4.68 -0.66
C THR A 47 -23.15 -3.75 -1.53
N SER A 48 -24.40 -3.48 -1.15
CA SER A 48 -25.29 -2.57 -1.89
C SER A 48 -24.74 -1.15 -1.87
N LEU A 49 -24.40 -0.63 -0.69
CA LEU A 49 -23.86 0.73 -0.55
C LEU A 49 -22.60 0.95 -1.39
N LEU A 50 -21.66 0.01 -1.38
CA LEU A 50 -20.42 0.12 -2.15
C LEU A 50 -20.66 0.00 -3.66
N LYS A 51 -21.62 -0.85 -4.10
CA LYS A 51 -22.01 -0.92 -5.51
C LYS A 51 -22.67 0.37 -5.98
N ASP A 52 -23.62 0.89 -5.21
CA ASP A 52 -24.34 2.12 -5.53
C ASP A 52 -23.36 3.32 -5.54
N PHE A 53 -22.41 3.34 -4.61
CA PHE A 53 -21.36 4.37 -4.56
C PHE A 53 -20.48 4.33 -5.81
N ALA A 54 -20.03 3.16 -6.24
CA ALA A 54 -19.16 3.01 -7.41
C ALA A 54 -19.90 3.26 -8.73
N ALA A 55 -21.20 2.99 -8.76
CA ALA A 55 -22.04 3.24 -9.94
C ALA A 55 -22.14 4.74 -10.22
N GLY A 56 -21.99 5.14 -11.49
CA GLY A 56 -22.13 6.54 -11.89
C GLY A 56 -20.92 7.43 -11.62
N LYS A 57 -19.80 6.88 -11.11
CA LYS A 57 -18.53 7.59 -11.05
C LYS A 57 -17.80 7.51 -12.40
N ASP A 58 -17.25 8.64 -12.86
CA ASP A 58 -16.43 8.67 -14.08
C ASP A 58 -14.99 8.20 -13.78
N ALA A 59 -14.90 6.96 -13.28
CA ALA A 59 -13.68 6.26 -12.94
C ALA A 59 -13.95 4.74 -12.91
N ARG A 60 -12.92 3.93 -13.11
CA ARG A 60 -13.01 2.49 -12.80
C ARG A 60 -12.68 2.31 -11.32
N ILE A 61 -13.63 1.78 -10.56
CA ILE A 61 -13.46 1.55 -9.12
C ILE A 61 -13.53 0.05 -8.83
N GLY A 62 -12.51 -0.44 -8.14
CA GLY A 62 -12.42 -1.79 -7.62
C GLY A 62 -12.27 -1.77 -6.10
N ILE A 63 -13.07 -2.56 -5.40
CA ILE A 63 -13.09 -2.63 -3.95
C ILE A 63 -13.10 -4.10 -3.53
N ALA A 64 -12.30 -4.45 -2.53
CA ALA A 64 -12.42 -5.71 -1.81
C ALA A 64 -12.23 -5.47 -0.31
N VAL A 65 -13.07 -6.09 0.50
CA VAL A 65 -12.99 -6.07 1.96
C VAL A 65 -13.11 -7.50 2.45
N ILE A 66 -12.17 -7.96 3.28
CA ILE A 66 -12.22 -9.26 3.93
C ILE A 66 -12.30 -9.03 5.43
N ILE A 67 -13.42 -9.40 6.02
CA ILE A 67 -13.76 -9.12 7.40
C ILE A 67 -13.44 -10.35 8.25
N ASN A 68 -12.57 -10.17 9.25
CA ASN A 68 -12.12 -11.25 10.14
C ASN A 68 -11.65 -12.52 9.40
N GLY A 69 -11.18 -12.37 8.13
CA GLY A 69 -10.75 -13.47 7.25
C GLY A 69 -11.83 -14.46 6.86
N ARG A 70 -13.11 -14.12 7.00
CA ARG A 70 -14.26 -15.01 6.74
C ARG A 70 -15.16 -14.45 5.65
N ASP A 71 -15.71 -13.27 5.88
CA ASP A 71 -16.69 -12.65 5.01
C ASP A 71 -16.01 -11.73 4.00
N THR A 72 -16.44 -11.81 2.76
CA THR A 72 -15.87 -11.00 1.68
C THR A 72 -16.93 -10.17 1.02
N VAL A 73 -16.69 -8.86 0.95
CA VAL A 73 -17.46 -7.91 0.15
C VAL A 73 -16.59 -7.41 -0.99
N SER A 74 -17.10 -7.41 -2.22
CA SER A 74 -16.32 -6.87 -3.34
C SER A 74 -17.19 -6.21 -4.41
N VAL A 75 -16.61 -5.17 -5.03
CA VAL A 75 -17.13 -4.50 -6.23
C VAL A 75 -16.00 -4.48 -7.25
N ASN A 76 -16.21 -5.08 -8.41
CA ASN A 76 -15.16 -5.28 -9.42
C ASN A 76 -13.89 -5.96 -8.86
N GLY A 77 -14.04 -6.78 -7.81
CA GLY A 77 -12.92 -7.32 -7.02
C GLY A 77 -11.99 -8.27 -7.78
N HIS A 78 -12.42 -8.80 -8.91
CA HIS A 78 -11.63 -9.68 -9.80
C HIS A 78 -11.15 -8.98 -11.09
N ARG A 79 -11.33 -7.67 -11.22
CA ARG A 79 -10.82 -6.92 -12.36
C ARG A 79 -9.41 -6.44 -12.09
N ASP A 80 -8.59 -6.40 -13.13
CA ASP A 80 -7.24 -5.87 -13.07
C ASP A 80 -7.23 -4.34 -12.97
N PHE A 81 -6.36 -3.86 -12.07
CA PHE A 81 -6.05 -2.45 -11.89
C PHE A 81 -4.55 -2.24 -11.84
N PRO A 82 -4.02 -1.12 -12.37
CA PRO A 82 -2.63 -0.75 -12.17
C PRO A 82 -2.39 -0.52 -10.68
N MET A 83 -1.37 -1.18 -10.11
CA MET A 83 -1.08 -1.08 -8.68
C MET A 83 -0.44 0.24 -8.30
N LEU A 84 0.32 0.87 -9.22
CA LEU A 84 1.21 1.96 -8.85
C LEU A 84 2.03 1.53 -7.63
N SER A 85 2.50 2.44 -6.79
CA SER A 85 3.34 2.09 -5.65
C SER A 85 2.74 1.12 -4.61
N VAL A 86 1.49 0.64 -4.77
CA VAL A 86 0.98 -0.46 -3.92
C VAL A 86 1.81 -1.72 -4.11
N TYR A 87 2.42 -1.93 -5.29
CA TYR A 87 3.26 -3.09 -5.56
C TYR A 87 4.54 -3.16 -4.69
N LYS A 88 4.94 -2.06 -4.04
CA LYS A 88 6.06 -2.03 -3.09
C LYS A 88 5.80 -2.92 -1.86
N PHE A 89 4.53 -3.20 -1.55
CA PHE A 89 4.18 -4.13 -0.49
C PHE A 89 4.49 -5.60 -0.86
N PRO A 90 3.97 -6.20 -1.95
CA PRO A 90 4.39 -7.54 -2.36
C PRO A 90 5.89 -7.63 -2.69
N GLN A 91 6.52 -6.56 -3.19
CA GLN A 91 7.98 -6.49 -3.33
C GLN A 91 8.68 -6.68 -1.98
N ALA A 92 8.24 -6.00 -0.93
CA ALA A 92 8.84 -6.11 0.41
C ALA A 92 8.73 -7.54 0.97
N ILE A 93 7.63 -8.25 0.70
CA ILE A 93 7.48 -9.67 1.04
C ILE A 93 8.52 -10.51 0.29
N ALA A 94 8.78 -10.23 -0.99
CA ALA A 94 9.82 -10.91 -1.76
C ALA A 94 11.23 -10.60 -1.23
N VAL A 95 11.47 -9.38 -0.77
CA VAL A 95 12.73 -9.02 -0.08
C VAL A 95 12.88 -9.82 1.21
N ALA A 96 11.81 -9.98 2.00
CA ALA A 96 11.85 -10.77 3.24
C ALA A 96 12.18 -12.24 2.96
N ASP A 97 11.54 -12.85 1.98
CA ASP A 97 11.82 -14.23 1.55
C ASP A 97 13.28 -14.39 1.07
N TYR A 98 13.74 -13.46 0.23
CA TYR A 98 15.13 -13.43 -0.22
C TYR A 98 16.11 -13.37 0.95
N CYS A 99 15.85 -12.50 1.92
CA CYS A 99 16.70 -12.32 3.10
C CYS A 99 16.77 -13.59 3.94
N VAL A 100 15.64 -14.25 4.17
CA VAL A 100 15.58 -15.53 4.91
C VAL A 100 16.43 -16.59 4.20
N ARG A 101 16.28 -16.74 2.89
CA ARG A 101 17.04 -17.73 2.10
C ARG A 101 18.54 -17.46 2.05
N HIS A 102 18.97 -16.21 2.19
CA HIS A 102 20.39 -15.82 2.09
C HIS A 102 21.02 -15.45 3.45
N GLY A 103 20.28 -15.57 4.56
CA GLY A 103 20.78 -15.24 5.89
C GLY A 103 21.09 -13.75 6.08
N ILE A 104 20.32 -12.87 5.39
CA ILE A 104 20.51 -11.41 5.45
C ILE A 104 19.62 -10.84 6.54
N SER A 105 20.19 -10.00 7.40
CA SER A 105 19.50 -9.27 8.45
C SER A 105 18.99 -7.91 7.95
N SER A 106 17.94 -7.40 8.57
CA SER A 106 17.46 -6.02 8.32
C SER A 106 18.51 -4.94 8.65
N ALA A 107 19.49 -5.25 9.50
CA ALA A 107 20.60 -4.37 9.86
C ALA A 107 21.75 -4.42 8.86
N ASP A 108 21.81 -5.43 7.99
CA ASP A 108 22.86 -5.54 6.99
C ASP A 108 22.76 -4.40 5.99
N THR A 109 23.93 -3.91 5.54
CA THR A 109 23.98 -2.75 4.66
C THR A 109 23.99 -3.14 3.19
N VAL A 110 23.18 -2.46 2.42
CA VAL A 110 23.15 -2.52 0.95
C VAL A 110 23.99 -1.37 0.40
N ALA A 111 24.88 -1.70 -0.55
CA ALA A 111 25.61 -0.69 -1.30
C ALA A 111 24.69 -0.11 -2.38
N VAL A 112 24.69 1.21 -2.50
CA VAL A 112 23.91 1.98 -3.48
C VAL A 112 24.88 2.86 -4.24
N GLY A 113 25.01 2.64 -5.54
CA GLY A 113 25.80 3.49 -6.43
C GLY A 113 25.09 4.81 -6.72
N HIS A 114 25.84 5.88 -6.95
CA HIS A 114 25.24 7.18 -7.30
C HIS A 114 24.44 7.11 -8.61
N GLU A 115 24.79 6.22 -9.53
CA GLU A 115 24.09 5.96 -10.79
C GLU A 115 22.70 5.33 -10.60
N GLU A 116 22.44 4.71 -9.44
CA GLU A 116 21.15 4.12 -9.08
C GLU A 116 20.17 5.15 -8.48
N ILE A 117 20.63 6.38 -8.25
CA ILE A 117 19.84 7.44 -7.64
C ILE A 117 19.37 8.42 -8.71
N LEU A 118 18.17 8.19 -9.24
CA LEU A 118 17.58 9.05 -10.26
C LEU A 118 17.21 10.43 -9.68
N ALA A 119 17.52 11.49 -10.44
CA ALA A 119 17.36 12.87 -10.01
C ALA A 119 15.89 13.37 -10.14
N ASP A 120 15.14 12.83 -11.06
CA ASP A 120 13.83 13.34 -11.50
C ASP A 120 12.64 12.44 -11.09
N THR A 121 12.82 11.57 -10.10
CA THR A 121 11.75 10.76 -9.53
C THR A 121 11.42 11.18 -8.09
N TRP A 122 10.29 10.68 -7.56
CA TRP A 122 9.95 10.89 -6.15
C TRP A 122 10.89 10.08 -5.25
N SER A 123 11.76 10.75 -4.49
CA SER A 123 12.71 10.08 -3.62
C SER A 123 13.12 10.92 -2.40
N PRO A 124 12.42 10.80 -1.28
CA PRO A 124 12.86 11.35 0.01
C PRO A 124 14.24 10.88 0.44
N MET A 125 14.65 9.66 0.06
CA MET A 125 16.01 9.16 0.29
C MET A 125 17.05 10.03 -0.42
N ARG A 126 16.86 10.30 -1.72
CA ARG A 126 17.71 11.20 -2.49
C ARG A 126 17.75 12.60 -1.88
N ASP A 127 16.60 13.12 -1.47
CA ASP A 127 16.49 14.47 -0.91
C ASP A 127 17.29 14.60 0.40
N ARG A 128 17.39 13.52 1.16
CA ARG A 128 18.15 13.45 2.40
C ARG A 128 19.66 13.26 2.17
N TYR A 129 20.04 12.33 1.30
CA TYR A 129 21.44 11.91 1.17
C TYR A 129 22.16 12.51 -0.03
N GLY A 130 21.44 13.07 -0.99
CA GLY A 130 21.98 13.52 -2.28
C GLY A 130 22.29 12.34 -3.22
N ILE A 131 22.78 12.67 -4.42
CA ILE A 131 23.22 11.70 -5.43
C ILE A 131 24.69 11.40 -5.19
N ARG A 132 24.98 10.30 -4.54
CA ARG A 132 26.34 9.82 -4.22
C ARG A 132 26.32 8.35 -3.84
N ASP A 133 27.47 7.72 -3.82
CA ASP A 133 27.59 6.36 -3.30
C ASP A 133 27.23 6.29 -1.82
N LEU A 134 26.39 5.33 -1.46
CA LEU A 134 25.85 5.14 -0.12
C LEU A 134 26.00 3.69 0.34
N ARG A 135 25.96 3.49 1.64
CA ARG A 135 25.72 2.20 2.26
C ARG A 135 24.61 2.39 3.31
N LEU A 136 23.45 1.82 3.06
CA LEU A 136 22.29 1.99 3.93
C LEU A 136 21.86 0.64 4.51
N PRO A 137 21.41 0.59 5.76
CA PRO A 137 20.75 -0.59 6.30
C PRO A 137 19.56 -0.99 5.42
N LEU A 138 19.36 -2.28 5.23
CA LEU A 138 18.20 -2.79 4.47
C LEU A 138 16.88 -2.31 5.07
N SER A 139 16.79 -2.24 6.41
CA SER A 139 15.63 -1.68 7.10
C SER A 139 15.34 -0.23 6.73
N GLU A 140 16.36 0.57 6.45
CA GLU A 140 16.18 1.97 6.04
C GLU A 140 15.66 2.07 4.60
N LEU A 141 16.16 1.25 3.68
CA LEU A 141 15.63 1.17 2.31
C LEU A 141 14.16 0.72 2.30
N LEU A 142 13.82 -0.30 3.10
CA LEU A 142 12.44 -0.76 3.27
C LEU A 142 11.55 0.35 3.85
N ALA A 143 12.03 1.10 4.84
CA ALA A 143 11.27 2.20 5.42
C ALA A 143 11.02 3.32 4.40
N TYR A 144 12.02 3.72 3.61
CA TYR A 144 11.81 4.69 2.53
C TYR A 144 10.78 4.20 1.51
N SER A 145 10.89 2.94 1.06
CA SER A 145 9.97 2.35 0.07
C SER A 145 8.54 2.25 0.60
N LEU A 146 8.35 1.72 1.81
CA LEU A 146 7.02 1.43 2.35
C LEU A 146 6.35 2.63 3.00
N GLN A 147 7.07 3.40 3.81
CA GLN A 147 6.49 4.51 4.59
C GLN A 147 6.36 5.80 3.78
N GLN A 148 7.34 6.09 2.91
CA GLN A 148 7.42 7.32 2.15
C GLN A 148 7.24 7.13 0.63
N SER A 149 7.05 5.86 0.21
CA SER A 149 6.84 5.50 -1.20
C SER A 149 8.00 5.89 -2.13
N ASP A 150 9.24 5.85 -1.64
CA ASP A 150 10.46 6.23 -2.36
C ASP A 150 10.70 5.31 -3.57
N ASN A 151 10.92 5.91 -4.74
CA ASN A 151 11.09 5.17 -5.99
C ASN A 151 12.51 4.63 -6.15
N ASN A 152 13.53 5.42 -5.80
CA ASN A 152 14.91 4.93 -5.85
C ASN A 152 15.14 3.77 -4.87
N ALA A 153 14.64 3.88 -3.64
CA ALA A 153 14.71 2.80 -2.67
C ALA A 153 13.99 1.53 -3.18
N CYS A 154 12.86 1.69 -3.86
CA CYS A 154 12.15 0.59 -4.49
C CYS A 154 13.01 -0.13 -5.54
N ASP A 155 13.61 0.60 -6.46
CA ASP A 155 14.41 -0.01 -7.54
C ASP A 155 15.70 -0.66 -7.01
N ILE A 156 16.32 -0.09 -5.98
CA ILE A 156 17.43 -0.71 -5.26
C ILE A 156 17.01 -2.04 -4.62
N LEU A 157 15.80 -2.11 -4.03
CA LEU A 157 15.26 -3.34 -3.47
C LEU A 157 14.95 -4.38 -4.56
N PHE A 158 14.45 -3.98 -5.74
CA PHE A 158 14.31 -4.90 -6.87
C PHE A 158 15.67 -5.44 -7.33
N ARG A 159 16.68 -4.58 -7.48
CA ARG A 159 18.03 -5.03 -7.83
C ARG A 159 18.56 -6.06 -6.83
N LEU A 160 18.33 -5.85 -5.54
CA LEU A 160 18.77 -6.78 -4.48
C LEU A 160 18.21 -8.19 -4.68
N ILE A 161 16.98 -8.32 -5.09
CA ILE A 161 16.30 -9.63 -5.24
C ILE A 161 16.35 -10.22 -6.65
N GLY A 162 16.93 -9.50 -7.63
CA GLY A 162 17.04 -9.96 -9.02
C GLY A 162 15.91 -9.47 -9.95
N GLY A 163 15.24 -8.35 -9.60
CA GLY A 163 14.26 -7.66 -10.44
C GLY A 163 12.80 -7.94 -10.09
N PRO A 164 11.87 -7.25 -10.79
CA PRO A 164 10.43 -7.43 -10.61
C PRO A 164 9.97 -8.88 -10.79
N GLN A 165 10.57 -9.61 -11.72
CA GLN A 165 10.23 -11.00 -12.04
C GLN A 165 10.50 -11.96 -10.87
N ALA A 166 11.48 -11.66 -10.03
CA ALA A 166 11.74 -12.46 -8.81
C ALA A 166 10.59 -12.30 -7.80
N ALA A 167 10.10 -11.07 -7.63
CA ALA A 167 8.96 -10.79 -6.78
C ALA A 167 7.65 -11.39 -7.35
N ASP A 168 7.44 -11.28 -8.66
CA ASP A 168 6.30 -11.90 -9.35
C ASP A 168 6.28 -13.42 -9.17
N SER A 169 7.44 -14.07 -9.37
CA SER A 169 7.57 -15.53 -9.19
C SER A 169 7.25 -15.97 -7.76
N LEU A 170 7.62 -15.18 -6.75
CA LEU A 170 7.24 -15.47 -5.37
C LEU A 170 5.74 -15.34 -5.18
N MET A 171 5.09 -14.29 -5.70
CA MET A 171 3.64 -14.13 -5.58
C MET A 171 2.91 -15.33 -6.18
N ASN A 172 3.32 -15.78 -7.36
CA ASN A 172 2.79 -17.00 -8.00
C ASN A 172 2.98 -18.23 -7.10
N THR A 173 4.17 -18.41 -6.51
CA THR A 173 4.46 -19.52 -5.58
C THR A 173 3.57 -19.48 -4.33
N LEU A 174 3.21 -18.29 -3.87
CA LEU A 174 2.32 -18.08 -2.72
C LEU A 174 0.84 -18.19 -3.09
N GLY A 175 0.48 -18.40 -4.37
CA GLY A 175 -0.89 -18.52 -4.88
C GLY A 175 -1.57 -17.16 -5.12
N PHE A 176 -0.81 -16.12 -5.42
CA PHE A 176 -1.31 -14.78 -5.76
C PHE A 176 -1.03 -14.43 -7.22
N ASP A 177 -1.47 -15.28 -8.16
CA ASP A 177 -1.24 -15.14 -9.61
C ASP A 177 -1.86 -13.84 -10.19
N ASP A 178 -2.84 -13.27 -9.50
CA ASP A 178 -3.46 -11.98 -9.84
C ASP A 178 -2.62 -10.76 -9.42
N ILE A 179 -1.46 -10.95 -8.77
CA ILE A 179 -0.51 -9.87 -8.45
C ILE A 179 0.68 -10.01 -9.41
N VAL A 180 0.76 -9.12 -10.38
CA VAL A 180 1.78 -9.16 -11.44
C VAL A 180 2.72 -7.98 -11.30
N MET A 181 4.02 -8.26 -11.22
CA MET A 181 5.10 -7.28 -11.16
C MET A 181 6.02 -7.46 -12.37
N ALA A 182 6.02 -6.50 -13.28
CA ALA A 182 6.71 -6.59 -14.56
C ALA A 182 7.78 -5.51 -14.76
N SER A 183 7.61 -4.34 -14.14
CA SER A 183 8.44 -3.16 -14.38
C SER A 183 8.91 -2.50 -13.10
N THR A 184 10.09 -1.87 -13.16
CA THR A 184 10.66 -1.02 -12.11
C THR A 184 10.07 0.39 -12.14
N GLU A 185 10.38 1.22 -11.14
CA GLU A 185 9.99 2.65 -11.14
C GLU A 185 10.71 3.43 -12.25
N GLU A 186 11.98 3.12 -12.52
CA GLU A 186 12.75 3.73 -13.61
C GLU A 186 12.11 3.43 -14.97
N GLU A 187 11.75 2.18 -15.23
CA GLU A 187 11.10 1.77 -16.48
C GLU A 187 9.75 2.49 -16.66
N MET A 188 8.92 2.53 -15.60
CA MET A 188 7.62 3.24 -15.62
C MET A 188 7.78 4.75 -15.75
N HIS A 189 8.87 5.33 -15.26
CA HIS A 189 9.20 6.74 -15.46
C HIS A 189 9.54 7.03 -16.93
N GLY A 190 10.26 6.12 -17.58
CA GLY A 190 10.61 6.21 -19.00
C GLY A 190 9.42 6.01 -19.95
N ASP A 191 8.50 5.12 -19.58
CA ASP A 191 7.25 4.85 -20.30
C ASP A 191 6.10 4.64 -19.31
N THR A 192 5.29 5.68 -19.14
CA THR A 192 4.14 5.66 -18.22
C THR A 192 3.10 4.59 -18.54
N TYR A 193 3.12 4.03 -19.76
CA TYR A 193 2.23 2.93 -20.13
C TYR A 193 2.57 1.63 -19.41
N LEU A 194 3.82 1.46 -18.97
CA LEU A 194 4.28 0.33 -18.18
C LEU A 194 3.62 0.28 -16.78
N CYS A 195 3.07 1.39 -16.28
CA CYS A 195 2.29 1.40 -15.04
C CYS A 195 1.11 0.42 -15.06
N TYR A 196 0.54 0.13 -16.23
CA TYR A 196 -0.56 -0.84 -16.37
C TYR A 196 -0.09 -2.29 -16.35
N GLN A 197 1.19 -2.56 -16.50
CA GLN A 197 1.75 -3.91 -16.44
C GLN A 197 1.93 -4.40 -14.98
N ASN A 198 2.26 -3.49 -14.07
CA ASN A 198 2.24 -3.76 -12.62
C ASN A 198 0.78 -3.70 -12.14
N ARG A 199 0.09 -4.84 -12.13
CA ARG A 199 -1.34 -4.90 -11.89
C ARG A 199 -1.73 -5.92 -10.83
N SER A 200 -2.88 -5.69 -10.21
CA SER A 200 -3.50 -6.65 -9.31
C SER A 200 -5.02 -6.51 -9.34
N THR A 201 -5.69 -7.55 -8.85
CA THR A 201 -7.10 -7.46 -8.50
C THR A 201 -7.24 -6.94 -7.06
N PRO A 202 -8.29 -6.14 -6.73
CA PRO A 202 -8.55 -5.73 -5.35
C PRO A 202 -8.62 -6.90 -4.38
N LEU A 203 -9.22 -8.02 -4.81
CA LEU A 203 -9.37 -9.20 -3.96
C LEU A 203 -8.04 -9.87 -3.65
N ALA A 204 -7.15 -10.01 -4.63
CA ALA A 204 -5.82 -10.58 -4.41
C ALA A 204 -5.00 -9.72 -3.42
N MET A 205 -5.03 -8.40 -3.59
CA MET A 205 -4.33 -7.49 -2.70
C MET A 205 -4.90 -7.51 -1.28
N ALA A 206 -6.23 -7.50 -1.11
CA ALA A 206 -6.86 -7.63 0.20
C ALA A 206 -6.51 -8.97 0.88
N ARG A 207 -6.47 -10.08 0.13
CA ARG A 207 -6.03 -11.39 0.64
C ARG A 207 -4.57 -11.38 1.09
N LEU A 208 -3.68 -10.69 0.38
CA LEU A 208 -2.27 -10.61 0.77
C LEU A 208 -2.10 -9.84 2.09
N PHE A 209 -2.84 -8.75 2.29
CA PHE A 209 -2.88 -8.04 3.57
C PHE A 209 -3.48 -8.89 4.69
N ASP A 210 -4.57 -9.62 4.44
CA ASP A 210 -5.16 -10.55 5.42
C ASP A 210 -4.16 -11.64 5.81
N ARG A 211 -3.42 -12.18 4.84
CA ARG A 211 -2.39 -13.19 5.10
C ARG A 211 -1.24 -12.66 5.97
N LEU A 212 -0.78 -11.43 5.71
CA LEU A 212 0.28 -10.81 6.50
C LEU A 212 -0.15 -10.60 7.95
N TYR A 213 -1.29 -9.94 8.17
CA TYR A 213 -1.66 -9.45 9.48
C TYR A 213 -2.48 -10.45 10.31
N ARG A 214 -3.28 -11.29 9.68
CA ARG A 214 -4.22 -12.16 10.38
C ARG A 214 -3.88 -13.65 10.28
N GLN A 215 -3.38 -14.12 9.13
CA GLN A 215 -3.10 -15.55 8.92
C GLN A 215 -1.67 -15.95 9.34
N GLY A 216 -0.99 -15.13 10.13
CA GLY A 216 0.29 -15.47 10.76
C GLY A 216 1.53 -15.29 9.89
N MET A 217 1.44 -14.85 8.64
CA MET A 217 2.61 -14.67 7.76
C MET A 217 3.69 -13.79 8.42
N ARG A 218 3.31 -12.74 9.14
CA ARG A 218 4.28 -11.86 9.82
C ARG A 218 5.16 -12.59 10.85
N SER A 219 4.64 -13.65 11.46
CA SER A 219 5.37 -14.45 12.45
C SER A 219 6.35 -15.44 11.81
N GLU A 220 6.36 -15.61 10.49
CA GLU A 220 7.26 -16.53 9.80
C GLU A 220 8.71 -16.02 9.80
N SER A 221 8.91 -14.69 9.90
CA SER A 221 10.25 -14.10 10.03
C SER A 221 10.23 -12.73 10.71
N ALA A 222 11.35 -12.38 11.39
CA ALA A 222 11.53 -11.05 11.97
C ALA A 222 11.46 -9.92 10.92
N MET A 223 11.81 -10.22 9.68
CA MET A 223 11.72 -9.27 8.57
C MET A 223 10.26 -8.96 8.22
N LEU A 224 9.40 -9.97 8.15
CA LEU A 224 7.96 -9.79 7.88
C LEU A 224 7.26 -9.02 9.02
N GLU A 225 7.64 -9.27 10.28
CA GLU A 225 7.14 -8.48 11.41
C GLU A 225 7.59 -7.01 11.32
N THR A 226 8.85 -6.78 10.90
CA THR A 226 9.36 -5.43 10.66
C THR A 226 8.58 -4.74 9.53
N ILE A 227 8.31 -5.43 8.42
CA ILE A 227 7.52 -4.91 7.30
C ILE A 227 6.10 -4.56 7.76
N ALA A 228 5.45 -5.45 8.52
CA ALA A 228 4.11 -5.19 9.05
C ALA A 228 4.08 -3.93 9.93
N THR A 229 5.09 -3.73 10.77
CA THR A 229 5.24 -2.53 11.60
C THR A 229 5.47 -1.27 10.75
N MET A 230 6.33 -1.35 9.72
CA MET A 230 6.58 -0.23 8.80
C MET A 230 5.31 0.21 8.05
N MET A 231 4.45 -0.73 7.68
CA MET A 231 3.19 -0.43 7.01
C MET A 231 2.22 0.36 7.89
N ILE A 232 2.21 0.13 9.22
CA ILE A 232 1.44 0.94 10.18
C ILE A 232 1.98 2.36 10.28
N GLN A 233 3.27 2.54 10.02
CA GLN A 233 3.94 3.85 10.02
C GLN A 233 3.92 4.53 8.64
N CYS A 234 3.09 4.08 7.71
CA CYS A 234 2.95 4.70 6.40
C CYS A 234 2.56 6.18 6.54
N ALA A 235 3.33 7.06 5.90
CA ALA A 235 3.15 8.51 5.99
C ALA A 235 2.41 9.11 4.77
N THR A 236 2.07 8.27 3.78
CA THR A 236 1.39 8.72 2.56
C THR A 236 -0.10 8.44 2.60
N GLY A 237 -0.93 9.30 1.98
CA GLY A 237 -2.37 9.06 1.80
C GLY A 237 -3.18 9.00 3.11
N LEU A 238 -2.80 9.75 4.14
CA LEU A 238 -3.52 9.81 5.41
C LEU A 238 -4.98 10.31 5.24
N ASN A 239 -5.27 10.95 4.12
CA ASN A 239 -6.58 11.41 3.68
C ASN A 239 -7.35 10.36 2.85
N ARG A 240 -6.85 9.12 2.70
CA ARG A 240 -7.49 8.00 1.99
C ARG A 240 -8.08 7.00 2.98
N LEU A 241 -7.64 5.74 2.98
CA LEU A 241 -8.14 4.71 3.90
C LEU A 241 -8.07 5.12 5.39
N PRO A 242 -7.02 5.79 5.88
CA PRO A 242 -6.94 6.21 7.28
C PRO A 242 -7.95 7.28 7.69
N ALA A 243 -8.52 8.05 6.76
CA ALA A 243 -9.33 9.24 7.05
C ALA A 243 -10.43 9.04 8.12
N PRO A 244 -11.29 7.99 8.08
CA PRO A 244 -12.34 7.80 9.08
C PRO A 244 -11.82 7.33 10.45
N MET A 245 -10.54 6.97 10.56
CA MET A 245 -9.94 6.45 11.80
C MET A 245 -9.35 7.56 12.66
N ALA A 246 -9.24 8.79 12.13
CA ALA A 246 -8.70 9.92 12.85
C ALA A 246 -9.46 10.18 14.16
N GLY A 247 -8.73 10.25 15.28
CA GLY A 247 -9.33 10.43 16.60
C GLY A 247 -9.94 9.17 17.22
N THR A 248 -9.79 8.01 16.58
CA THR A 248 -10.19 6.71 17.13
C THR A 248 -8.97 5.92 17.62
N ASN A 249 -9.20 4.77 18.27
CA ASN A 249 -8.14 3.81 18.63
C ASN A 249 -7.90 2.75 17.53
N ALA A 250 -8.50 2.89 16.36
CA ALA A 250 -8.22 2.02 15.22
C ALA A 250 -6.80 2.25 14.70
N MET A 251 -6.17 1.19 14.23
CA MET A 251 -4.87 1.26 13.55
C MET A 251 -4.99 0.68 12.14
N ILE A 252 -4.17 1.18 11.23
CA ILE A 252 -4.10 0.65 9.87
C ILE A 252 -2.66 0.49 9.43
N GLY A 253 -2.31 -0.70 8.90
CA GLY A 253 -1.10 -0.89 8.12
C GLY A 253 -1.47 -0.87 6.65
N HIS A 254 -0.94 0.10 5.88
CA HIS A 254 -1.38 0.31 4.50
C HIS A 254 -0.27 0.72 3.54
N LYS A 255 -0.55 0.63 2.24
CA LYS A 255 0.31 1.15 1.18
C LYS A 255 -0.51 1.84 0.11
N THR A 256 -0.09 3.06 -0.23
CA THR A 256 -0.71 3.87 -1.28
C THR A 256 -0.04 3.68 -2.63
N GLY A 257 -0.80 3.95 -3.69
CA GLY A 257 -0.31 4.10 -5.05
C GLY A 257 -0.90 5.36 -5.69
N THR A 258 -0.07 6.12 -6.39
CA THR A 258 -0.49 7.37 -7.06
C THR A 258 0.20 7.44 -8.42
N GLY A 259 -0.56 7.57 -9.48
CA GLY A 259 -0.09 7.70 -10.85
C GLY A 259 -0.41 9.07 -11.44
N ASP A 260 0.28 9.39 -12.52
CA ASP A 260 0.05 10.57 -13.32
C ASP A 260 -1.20 10.42 -14.21
N ARG A 261 -1.41 11.38 -15.12
CA ARG A 261 -2.46 11.31 -16.13
C ARG A 261 -1.97 10.58 -17.38
N ASN A 262 -2.84 9.75 -17.93
CA ASN A 262 -2.61 9.10 -19.22
C ASN A 262 -2.83 10.08 -20.40
N SER A 263 -2.61 9.61 -21.61
CA SER A 263 -2.77 10.41 -22.85
C SER A 263 -4.19 10.96 -23.07
N GLN A 264 -5.19 10.43 -22.37
CA GLN A 264 -6.58 10.91 -22.40
C GLN A 264 -6.87 11.93 -21.28
N GLY A 265 -5.86 12.33 -20.52
CA GLY A 265 -5.99 13.27 -19.40
C GLY A 265 -6.63 12.65 -18.15
N ARG A 266 -6.84 11.33 -18.13
CA ARG A 266 -7.40 10.60 -16.96
C ARG A 266 -6.28 10.14 -16.04
N ILE A 267 -6.52 10.16 -14.73
CA ILE A 267 -5.54 9.64 -13.77
C ILE A 267 -5.40 8.13 -13.95
N ILE A 268 -4.17 7.65 -14.19
CA ILE A 268 -3.85 6.23 -14.39
C ILE A 268 -4.35 5.40 -13.20
N GLY A 269 -4.06 5.86 -11.98
CA GLY A 269 -4.57 5.22 -10.78
C GLY A 269 -4.29 6.02 -9.52
N ILE A 270 -5.23 5.95 -8.58
CA ILE A 270 -5.07 6.33 -7.18
C ILE A 270 -5.61 5.18 -6.35
N ASN A 271 -4.73 4.59 -5.54
CA ASN A 271 -4.98 3.35 -4.85
C ASN A 271 -4.60 3.47 -3.38
N ASP A 272 -5.24 2.67 -2.55
CA ASP A 272 -4.82 2.41 -1.19
C ASP A 272 -5.28 1.02 -0.76
N ALA A 273 -4.40 0.25 -0.11
CA ALA A 273 -4.73 -1.07 0.38
C ALA A 273 -4.07 -1.31 1.74
N GLY A 274 -4.76 -2.03 2.63
CA GLY A 274 -4.26 -2.22 3.98
C GLY A 274 -5.06 -3.21 4.81
N TYR A 275 -4.64 -3.34 6.07
CA TYR A 275 -5.35 -4.07 7.12
C TYR A 275 -5.66 -3.11 8.27
N VAL A 276 -6.93 -3.07 8.68
CA VAL A 276 -7.44 -2.24 9.76
C VAL A 276 -7.67 -3.10 11.00
N PHE A 277 -7.08 -2.68 12.11
CA PHE A 277 -7.39 -3.18 13.45
C PHE A 277 -8.46 -2.28 14.04
N LEU A 278 -9.62 -2.84 14.36
CA LEU A 278 -10.72 -2.09 14.99
C LEU A 278 -10.39 -1.72 16.44
N PRO A 279 -11.04 -0.70 17.02
CA PRO A 279 -10.73 -0.20 18.37
C PRO A 279 -10.84 -1.24 19.49
N ASP A 280 -11.61 -2.31 19.27
CA ASP A 280 -11.76 -3.43 20.22
C ASP A 280 -10.50 -4.31 20.35
N GLY A 281 -9.52 -4.14 19.45
CA GLY A 281 -8.27 -4.87 19.41
C GLY A 281 -8.42 -6.37 19.08
N ARG A 282 -9.61 -6.84 18.70
CA ARG A 282 -9.92 -8.25 18.41
C ARG A 282 -10.39 -8.46 16.98
N ASN A 283 -11.13 -7.50 16.45
CA ASN A 283 -11.68 -7.54 15.10
C ASN A 283 -10.85 -6.67 14.16
N GLY A 284 -10.90 -7.03 12.88
CA GLY A 284 -10.20 -6.28 11.86
C GLY A 284 -10.65 -6.70 10.46
N TYR A 285 -10.21 -5.96 9.48
CA TYR A 285 -10.48 -6.27 8.09
C TYR A 285 -9.35 -5.83 7.19
N SER A 286 -9.09 -6.58 6.14
CA SER A 286 -8.29 -6.10 5.03
C SER A 286 -9.16 -5.39 4.02
N ILE A 287 -8.63 -4.36 3.41
CA ILE A 287 -9.32 -3.57 2.39
C ILE A 287 -8.36 -3.19 1.28
N ALA A 288 -8.82 -3.29 0.03
CA ALA A 288 -8.13 -2.73 -1.12
C ALA A 288 -9.11 -1.91 -1.95
N VAL A 289 -8.76 -0.65 -2.21
CA VAL A 289 -9.51 0.26 -3.06
C VAL A 289 -8.60 0.72 -4.18
N PHE A 290 -8.91 0.32 -5.40
CA PHE A 290 -8.20 0.69 -6.61
C PHE A 290 -9.10 1.53 -7.49
N ILE A 291 -8.65 2.75 -7.82
CA ILE A 291 -9.37 3.66 -8.71
C ILE A 291 -8.47 3.95 -9.91
N ALA A 292 -8.91 3.58 -11.09
CA ALA A 292 -8.17 3.78 -12.33
C ALA A 292 -8.97 4.59 -13.35
N ASP A 293 -8.26 5.23 -14.25
CA ASP A 293 -8.81 6.02 -15.35
C ASP A 293 -9.82 7.08 -14.87
N SER A 294 -9.53 7.74 -13.74
CA SER A 294 -10.38 8.75 -13.14
C SER A 294 -10.37 10.06 -13.95
N ALA A 295 -11.57 10.57 -14.25
CA ALA A 295 -11.74 11.88 -14.87
C ALA A 295 -11.63 13.03 -13.86
N TYR A 296 -11.72 12.74 -12.56
CA TYR A 296 -11.64 13.72 -11.49
C TYR A 296 -10.20 14.23 -11.31
N ASP A 297 -10.01 15.25 -10.48
CA ASP A 297 -8.68 15.63 -10.00
C ASP A 297 -8.17 14.67 -8.90
N MET A 298 -6.92 14.87 -8.49
CA MET A 298 -6.26 14.03 -7.50
C MET A 298 -7.00 14.06 -6.16
N ALA A 299 -7.37 15.26 -5.68
CA ALA A 299 -8.02 15.43 -4.39
C ALA A 299 -9.42 14.80 -4.37
N ALA A 300 -10.20 14.99 -5.43
CA ALA A 300 -11.51 14.36 -5.55
C ALA A 300 -11.40 12.83 -5.66
N THR A 301 -10.37 12.30 -6.32
CA THR A 301 -10.15 10.85 -6.39
C THR A 301 -9.68 10.28 -5.04
N ASP A 302 -8.81 10.97 -4.29
CA ASP A 302 -8.47 10.64 -2.90
C ASP A 302 -9.72 10.56 -2.02
N GLN A 303 -10.62 11.54 -2.17
CA GLN A 303 -11.89 11.61 -1.42
C GLN A 303 -12.79 10.41 -1.68
N LEU A 304 -12.83 9.85 -2.90
CA LEU A 304 -13.58 8.63 -3.17
C LEU A 304 -13.07 7.45 -2.33
N ILE A 305 -11.75 7.33 -2.13
CA ILE A 305 -11.19 6.29 -1.26
C ILE A 305 -11.59 6.53 0.21
N ALA A 306 -11.53 7.78 0.68
CA ALA A 306 -11.94 8.14 2.03
C ALA A 306 -13.42 7.83 2.29
N GLU A 307 -14.30 8.10 1.34
CA GLU A 307 -15.74 7.83 1.45
C GLU A 307 -16.03 6.32 1.46
N ILE A 308 -15.36 5.53 0.61
CA ILE A 308 -15.43 4.07 0.64
C ILE A 308 -14.97 3.54 2.00
N SER A 309 -13.81 4.00 2.49
CA SER A 309 -13.30 3.63 3.81
C SER A 309 -14.28 4.00 4.93
N THR A 310 -14.91 5.18 4.85
CA THR A 310 -15.89 5.65 5.82
C THR A 310 -17.14 4.74 5.87
N ILE A 311 -17.65 4.30 4.71
CA ILE A 311 -18.77 3.36 4.63
C ILE A 311 -18.41 2.06 5.36
N VAL A 312 -17.24 1.48 5.04
CA VAL A 312 -16.80 0.21 5.60
C VAL A 312 -16.56 0.34 7.11
N PHE A 313 -15.76 1.33 7.51
CA PHE A 313 -15.39 1.56 8.90
C PHE A 313 -16.61 1.80 9.79
N ASN A 314 -17.55 2.64 9.37
CA ASN A 314 -18.76 2.94 10.14
C ASN A 314 -19.65 1.72 10.34
N ILE A 315 -19.76 0.84 9.35
CA ILE A 315 -20.57 -0.39 9.49
C ILE A 315 -19.91 -1.34 10.49
N LEU A 316 -18.59 -1.52 10.39
CA LEU A 316 -17.87 -2.50 11.21
C LEU A 316 -17.61 -2.00 12.63
N ASN A 317 -17.37 -0.68 12.82
CA ASN A 317 -17.09 -0.09 14.13
C ASN A 317 -18.33 0.13 15.01
N ARG A 318 -19.57 0.19 14.44
CA ARG A 318 -20.81 0.39 15.23
C ARG A 318 -21.13 -0.76 16.17
N ARG A 319 -20.55 -1.90 16.00
CA ARG A 319 -20.84 -3.13 16.75
C ARG A 319 -20.23 -3.18 18.13
N ASP A 320 -19.20 -2.38 18.37
CA ASP A 320 -18.52 -2.33 19.66
C ASP A 320 -19.22 -1.42 20.67
N SER A 321 -20.34 -0.79 20.26
CA SER A 321 -21.10 0.18 21.06
C SER A 321 -22.40 -0.40 21.65
N LEU A 322 -22.66 -1.69 21.47
CA LEU A 322 -23.80 -2.45 22.01
C LEU A 322 -23.29 -3.63 22.87
#